data_dded51ced4285c8135ee3025fd3b0fd0
#
_entry.id   dded51ced4285c8135ee3025fd3b0fd0
#
_cell.length_a   1.000
_cell.length_b   1.000
_cell.length_c   1.000
_cell.angle_alpha   90.00
_cell.angle_beta   90.00
_cell.angle_gamma   90.00
#
_symmetry.space_group_name_H-M   'P 1'
#
loop_
_entity.id
_entity.type
_entity.pdbx_description
1 polymer ?
#
loop_
_entity_poly.entity_id
_entity_poly.type
_entity_poly.pdbx_seq_one_letter_code
_entity_poly.pdbx_strand_id
1 'polypeptide(L)'
;MKSKRITIADIAQKSGYSKTAVSFAFNCPERISRDAVEKILKIAQELDYFPDPMARNFSLGRHLSLGFLVPQSFDISMKNPHVVDVLRGIGSVCESYGYTITCIPPLRSSIAEAIKNATVDGIIGMGLEFGSEVQEAFKRRKLPFVCIDAIDEENVISVSIDNKEAAKRQMTEALKRGHRKIAVISLPGAAYLSDNDSPAVAPGVASARNRGYQEAVEEFGINTPFKTYPVLATIEGGEEAVKRILSDGMPTCIITMSDIQALGAIEYLEGQGIRVPEDVSVMGFDGIYHTVMGKNLCSIDQRGHEKGKKAAEMLFEILKGNEPENKISLIPFTFEEGETLKDIS
;
A
#
# COMPACT_ATOMS: atom_id res chain seq x y z
N MET A 1 1.68 15.06 -42.80
CA MET A 1 0.19 15.08 -42.87
C MET A 1 -0.31 14.20 -41.72
N LYS A 2 -1.10 14.72 -40.76
CA LYS A 2 -1.74 13.88 -39.75
C LYS A 2 -2.78 13.01 -40.47
N SER A 3 -2.60 11.68 -40.50
CA SER A 3 -3.61 10.78 -41.02
C SER A 3 -4.90 11.00 -40.21
N LYS A 4 -6.02 11.18 -40.92
CA LYS A 4 -7.33 11.38 -40.27
C LYS A 4 -7.67 10.10 -39.49
N ARG A 5 -7.76 10.19 -38.18
CA ARG A 5 -8.14 9.06 -37.32
C ARG A 5 -9.55 8.60 -37.70
N ILE A 6 -9.71 7.33 -38.04
CA ILE A 6 -10.99 6.68 -38.30
C ILE A 6 -11.86 6.76 -37.05
N THR A 7 -13.15 7.06 -37.21
CA THR A 7 -14.11 7.23 -36.10
C THR A 7 -15.27 6.26 -36.21
N ILE A 8 -16.07 6.13 -35.15
CA ILE A 8 -17.36 5.39 -35.17
C ILE A 8 -18.27 5.90 -36.30
N ALA A 9 -18.22 7.21 -36.63
CA ALA A 9 -19.03 7.78 -37.70
C ALA A 9 -18.63 7.24 -39.07
N ASP A 10 -17.34 7.07 -39.34
CA ASP A 10 -16.84 6.52 -40.60
C ASP A 10 -17.25 5.04 -40.78
N ILE A 11 -17.24 4.26 -39.68
CA ILE A 11 -17.73 2.89 -39.68
C ILE A 11 -19.24 2.84 -39.91
N ALA A 12 -20.02 3.69 -39.22
CA ALA A 12 -21.45 3.78 -39.38
C ALA A 12 -21.84 4.08 -40.84
N GLN A 13 -21.15 5.05 -41.46
CA GLN A 13 -21.33 5.39 -42.85
C GLN A 13 -21.04 4.23 -43.81
N LYS A 14 -19.92 3.52 -43.59
CA LYS A 14 -19.49 2.42 -44.48
C LYS A 14 -20.32 1.13 -44.26
N SER A 15 -20.77 0.87 -43.03
CA SER A 15 -21.55 -0.32 -42.70
C SER A 15 -23.04 -0.21 -43.00
N GLY A 16 -23.57 1.04 -43.10
CA GLY A 16 -24.99 1.33 -43.22
C GLY A 16 -25.78 1.23 -41.92
N TYR A 17 -25.07 1.08 -40.75
CA TYR A 17 -25.69 1.03 -39.44
C TYR A 17 -25.57 2.38 -38.71
N SER A 18 -26.41 2.58 -37.69
CA SER A 18 -26.34 3.77 -36.86
C SER A 18 -25.06 3.78 -35.99
N LYS A 19 -24.59 4.96 -35.55
CA LYS A 19 -23.47 5.09 -34.58
C LYS A 19 -23.73 4.31 -33.30
N THR A 20 -24.98 4.23 -32.87
CA THR A 20 -25.41 3.46 -31.70
C THR A 20 -25.23 1.96 -31.92
N ALA A 21 -25.64 1.44 -33.10
CA ALA A 21 -25.46 0.05 -33.46
C ALA A 21 -23.95 -0.32 -33.56
N VAL A 22 -23.14 0.59 -34.14
CA VAL A 22 -21.68 0.42 -34.16
C VAL A 22 -21.09 0.37 -32.75
N SER A 23 -21.51 1.27 -31.86
CA SER A 23 -21.10 1.26 -30.46
C SER A 23 -21.52 -0.05 -29.75
N PHE A 24 -22.71 -0.56 -30.00
CA PHE A 24 -23.17 -1.83 -29.44
C PHE A 24 -22.37 -3.01 -29.97
N ALA A 25 -21.97 -3.04 -31.23
CA ALA A 25 -21.15 -4.12 -31.79
C ALA A 25 -19.84 -4.31 -31.01
N PHE A 26 -19.26 -3.25 -30.48
CA PHE A 26 -18.02 -3.29 -29.68
C PHE A 26 -18.25 -3.49 -28.18
N ASN A 27 -19.33 -2.94 -27.62
CA ASN A 27 -19.49 -2.82 -26.17
C ASN A 27 -20.59 -3.71 -25.57
N CYS A 28 -21.62 -4.03 -26.36
CA CYS A 28 -22.81 -4.78 -25.92
C CYS A 28 -23.37 -5.57 -27.11
N PRO A 29 -22.59 -6.53 -27.69
CA PRO A 29 -22.97 -7.20 -28.93
C PRO A 29 -24.29 -7.96 -28.85
N GLU A 30 -24.70 -8.33 -27.64
CA GLU A 30 -25.99 -8.98 -27.37
C GLU A 30 -27.21 -8.09 -27.66
N ARG A 31 -27.04 -6.78 -27.83
CA ARG A 31 -28.12 -5.81 -28.09
C ARG A 31 -28.47 -5.65 -29.57
N ILE A 32 -27.72 -6.30 -30.46
CA ILE A 32 -27.95 -6.27 -31.90
C ILE A 32 -27.82 -7.68 -32.49
N SER A 33 -28.29 -7.88 -33.75
CA SER A 33 -28.19 -9.18 -34.39
C SER A 33 -26.73 -9.59 -34.65
N ARG A 34 -26.45 -10.90 -34.64
CA ARG A 34 -25.10 -11.46 -34.93
C ARG A 34 -24.58 -10.99 -36.28
N ASP A 35 -25.44 -10.98 -37.32
CA ASP A 35 -25.07 -10.54 -38.67
C ASP A 35 -24.62 -9.06 -38.66
N ALA A 36 -25.29 -8.20 -37.86
CA ALA A 36 -24.91 -6.80 -37.72
C ALA A 36 -23.54 -6.67 -37.01
N VAL A 37 -23.30 -7.45 -35.95
CA VAL A 37 -22.00 -7.49 -35.25
C VAL A 37 -20.88 -7.88 -36.22
N GLU A 38 -21.02 -9.00 -36.90
CA GLU A 38 -20.01 -9.53 -37.85
C GLU A 38 -19.69 -8.51 -38.93
N LYS A 39 -20.72 -7.91 -39.56
CA LYS A 39 -20.54 -6.92 -40.62
C LYS A 39 -19.82 -5.67 -40.12
N ILE A 40 -20.20 -5.16 -38.94
CA ILE A 40 -19.60 -3.96 -38.36
C ILE A 40 -18.12 -4.23 -37.99
N LEU A 41 -17.83 -5.36 -37.33
CA LEU A 41 -16.45 -5.70 -36.92
C LEU A 41 -15.56 -5.94 -38.12
N LYS A 42 -16.06 -6.57 -39.21
CA LYS A 42 -15.31 -6.75 -40.46
C LYS A 42 -14.94 -5.39 -41.07
N ILE A 43 -15.88 -4.45 -41.14
CA ILE A 43 -15.63 -3.11 -41.70
C ILE A 43 -14.64 -2.34 -40.82
N ALA A 44 -14.72 -2.48 -39.48
CA ALA A 44 -13.79 -1.88 -38.57
C ALA A 44 -12.36 -2.40 -38.80
N GLN A 45 -12.21 -3.69 -38.98
CA GLN A 45 -10.92 -4.34 -39.30
C GLN A 45 -10.38 -3.85 -40.66
N GLU A 46 -11.22 -3.77 -41.70
CA GLU A 46 -10.83 -3.25 -43.02
C GLU A 46 -10.35 -1.79 -42.97
N LEU A 47 -10.87 -1.00 -42.04
CA LEU A 47 -10.52 0.42 -41.85
C LEU A 47 -9.38 0.61 -40.84
N ASP A 48 -8.81 -0.47 -40.29
CA ASP A 48 -7.81 -0.43 -39.20
C ASP A 48 -8.29 0.44 -38.03
N TYR A 49 -9.56 0.26 -37.66
CA TYR A 49 -10.18 1.01 -36.59
C TYR A 49 -10.04 0.27 -35.25
N PHE A 50 -9.47 0.96 -34.28
CA PHE A 50 -9.49 0.54 -32.88
C PHE A 50 -10.44 1.44 -32.08
N PRO A 51 -11.38 0.85 -31.32
CA PRO A 51 -12.23 1.61 -30.39
C PRO A 51 -11.38 2.47 -29.45
N ASP A 52 -11.77 3.71 -29.29
CA ASP A 52 -11.14 4.57 -28.30
C ASP A 52 -11.54 4.07 -26.88
N PRO A 53 -10.60 3.62 -26.04
CA PRO A 53 -10.92 3.15 -24.69
C PRO A 53 -11.66 4.21 -23.86
N MET A 54 -11.33 5.49 -24.01
CA MET A 54 -12.01 6.59 -23.30
C MET A 54 -13.46 6.72 -23.73
N ALA A 55 -13.73 6.67 -25.06
CA ALA A 55 -15.09 6.71 -25.56
C ALA A 55 -15.92 5.48 -25.13
N ARG A 56 -15.29 4.31 -25.07
CA ARG A 56 -15.90 3.08 -24.55
C ARG A 56 -16.24 3.24 -23.07
N ASN A 57 -15.30 3.65 -22.26
CA ASN A 57 -15.47 3.82 -20.82
C ASN A 57 -16.55 4.87 -20.50
N PHE A 58 -16.55 5.98 -21.25
CA PHE A 58 -17.61 7.00 -21.16
C PHE A 58 -19.00 6.43 -21.47
N SER A 59 -19.09 5.59 -22.52
CA SER A 59 -20.35 4.91 -22.89
C SER A 59 -20.83 3.93 -21.83
N LEU A 60 -19.92 3.29 -21.11
CA LEU A 60 -20.21 2.36 -20.02
C LEU A 60 -20.45 3.07 -18.67
N GLY A 61 -20.17 4.38 -18.58
CA GLY A 61 -20.20 5.12 -17.31
C GLY A 61 -19.18 4.63 -16.28
N ARG A 62 -18.10 4.00 -16.74
CA ARG A 62 -17.03 3.42 -15.91
C ARG A 62 -15.66 3.72 -16.52
N HIS A 63 -14.64 3.82 -15.67
CA HIS A 63 -13.24 4.02 -16.09
C HIS A 63 -12.49 2.71 -16.32
N LEU A 64 -12.96 1.61 -15.75
CA LEU A 64 -12.30 0.31 -15.72
C LEU A 64 -10.87 0.42 -15.16
N SER A 65 -10.72 1.27 -14.15
CA SER A 65 -9.48 1.50 -13.43
C SER A 65 -9.74 1.67 -11.94
N LEU A 66 -8.93 1.02 -11.11
CA LEU A 66 -8.87 1.29 -9.67
C LEU A 66 -7.69 2.21 -9.38
N GLY A 67 -7.89 3.16 -8.47
CA GLY A 67 -6.83 4.00 -7.94
C GLY A 67 -6.12 3.32 -6.78
N PHE A 68 -4.79 3.28 -6.81
CA PHE A 68 -3.98 2.97 -5.63
C PHE A 68 -3.34 4.27 -5.13
N LEU A 69 -3.88 4.79 -4.04
CA LEU A 69 -3.48 6.06 -3.46
C LEU A 69 -2.44 5.83 -2.38
N VAL A 70 -1.24 6.36 -2.58
CA VAL A 70 -0.11 6.25 -1.67
C VAL A 70 0.14 7.59 -0.96
N PRO A 71 0.57 7.57 0.32
CA PRO A 71 0.69 8.80 1.12
C PRO A 71 1.92 9.64 0.76
N GLN A 72 2.92 9.06 0.09
CA GLN A 72 4.20 9.68 -0.24
C GLN A 72 4.36 9.86 -1.76
N SER A 73 5.42 10.55 -2.18
CA SER A 73 5.78 10.64 -3.60
C SER A 73 5.91 9.25 -4.21
N PHE A 74 5.69 9.15 -5.52
CA PHE A 74 5.75 7.88 -6.24
C PHE A 74 7.13 7.21 -6.09
N ASP A 75 8.22 7.98 -6.18
CA ASP A 75 9.58 7.47 -6.04
C ASP A 75 9.81 6.81 -4.66
N ILE A 76 9.42 7.49 -3.58
CA ILE A 76 9.58 6.96 -2.22
C ILE A 76 8.69 5.73 -2.02
N SER A 77 7.43 5.79 -2.46
CA SER A 77 6.48 4.69 -2.28
C SER A 77 6.92 3.42 -3.00
N MET A 78 7.45 3.54 -4.23
CA MET A 78 7.88 2.38 -5.01
C MET A 78 9.24 1.80 -4.58
N LYS A 79 10.03 2.54 -3.81
CA LYS A 79 11.23 2.01 -3.15
C LYS A 79 10.91 1.13 -1.95
N ASN A 80 9.72 1.26 -1.37
CA ASN A 80 9.29 0.41 -0.25
C ASN A 80 8.69 -0.90 -0.77
N PRO A 81 9.34 -2.06 -0.58
CA PRO A 81 8.88 -3.35 -1.09
C PRO A 81 7.53 -3.78 -0.53
N HIS A 82 7.19 -3.35 0.69
CA HIS A 82 5.88 -3.62 1.27
C HIS A 82 4.75 -2.96 0.45
N VAL A 83 4.94 -1.72 0.00
CA VAL A 83 3.98 -1.03 -0.88
C VAL A 83 3.83 -1.79 -2.20
N VAL A 84 4.95 -2.28 -2.75
CA VAL A 84 4.94 -3.07 -4.00
C VAL A 84 4.23 -4.41 -3.81
N ASP A 85 4.40 -5.07 -2.67
CA ASP A 85 3.73 -6.34 -2.37
C ASP A 85 2.21 -6.17 -2.23
N VAL A 86 1.76 -5.10 -1.55
CA VAL A 86 0.36 -4.70 -1.51
C VAL A 86 -0.18 -4.45 -2.92
N LEU A 87 0.55 -3.71 -3.76
CA LEU A 87 0.15 -3.41 -5.14
C LEU A 87 0.02 -4.70 -5.98
N ARG A 88 0.91 -5.68 -5.79
CA ARG A 88 0.81 -7.00 -6.43
C ARG A 88 -0.49 -7.72 -6.04
N GLY A 89 -0.86 -7.66 -4.75
CA GLY A 89 -2.12 -8.22 -4.26
C GLY A 89 -3.34 -7.56 -4.93
N ILE A 90 -3.36 -6.23 -5.02
CA ILE A 90 -4.41 -5.48 -5.74
C ILE A 90 -4.46 -5.91 -7.22
N GLY A 91 -3.28 -6.00 -7.86
CA GLY A 91 -3.16 -6.37 -9.28
C GLY A 91 -3.76 -7.72 -9.59
N SER A 92 -3.53 -8.72 -8.74
CA SER A 92 -4.05 -10.08 -8.92
C SER A 92 -5.58 -10.13 -9.01
N VAL A 93 -6.28 -9.25 -8.31
CA VAL A 93 -7.73 -9.15 -8.35
C VAL A 93 -8.18 -8.31 -9.55
N CYS A 94 -7.56 -7.17 -9.81
CA CYS A 94 -7.88 -6.30 -10.95
C CYS A 94 -7.83 -7.06 -12.28
N GLU A 95 -6.82 -7.90 -12.47
CA GLU A 95 -6.68 -8.73 -13.67
C GLU A 95 -7.91 -9.61 -13.91
N SER A 96 -8.44 -10.25 -12.87
CA SER A 96 -9.63 -11.11 -12.98
C SER A 96 -10.91 -10.36 -13.35
N TYR A 97 -10.98 -9.05 -13.04
CA TYR A 97 -12.11 -8.17 -13.37
C TYR A 97 -11.90 -7.35 -14.64
N GLY A 98 -10.74 -7.47 -15.31
CA GLY A 98 -10.40 -6.67 -16.49
C GLY A 98 -10.20 -5.19 -16.18
N TYR A 99 -9.74 -4.85 -14.98
CA TYR A 99 -9.44 -3.50 -14.53
C TYR A 99 -7.95 -3.22 -14.61
N THR A 100 -7.60 -1.97 -14.93
CA THR A 100 -6.25 -1.45 -14.77
C THR A 100 -6.05 -0.84 -13.39
N ILE A 101 -4.79 -0.57 -13.01
CA ILE A 101 -4.45 0.15 -11.78
C ILE A 101 -3.84 1.50 -12.16
N THR A 102 -4.32 2.55 -11.51
CA THR A 102 -3.74 3.89 -11.56
C THR A 102 -3.10 4.20 -10.22
N CYS A 103 -1.76 4.27 -10.17
CA CYS A 103 -1.06 4.73 -8.97
C CYS A 103 -1.27 6.25 -8.82
N ILE A 104 -1.72 6.68 -7.66
CA ILE A 104 -2.10 8.06 -7.37
C ILE A 104 -1.21 8.59 -6.23
N PRO A 105 -0.10 9.28 -6.53
CA PRO A 105 0.66 10.00 -5.51
C PRO A 105 -0.04 11.32 -5.15
N PRO A 106 0.34 11.97 -4.04
CA PRO A 106 -0.12 13.31 -3.72
C PRO A 106 0.09 14.28 -4.89
N LEU A 107 -0.92 15.06 -5.22
CA LEU A 107 -0.84 16.09 -6.26
C LEU A 107 -0.54 17.44 -5.61
N ARG A 108 0.60 18.06 -5.96
CA ARG A 108 1.07 19.30 -5.33
C ARG A 108 1.09 19.18 -3.79
N SER A 109 1.64 18.09 -3.31
CA SER A 109 1.70 17.72 -1.88
C SER A 109 0.33 17.56 -1.20
N SER A 110 -0.77 17.41 -1.97
CA SER A 110 -2.12 17.24 -1.43
C SER A 110 -2.76 15.92 -1.86
N ILE A 111 -3.13 15.09 -0.90
CA ILE A 111 -3.90 13.86 -1.10
C ILE A 111 -5.33 14.22 -1.54
N ALA A 112 -5.93 15.24 -0.95
CA ALA A 112 -7.27 15.69 -1.32
C ALA A 112 -7.36 16.15 -2.77
N GLU A 113 -6.35 16.87 -3.27
CA GLU A 113 -6.27 17.25 -4.69
C GLU A 113 -6.06 16.02 -5.60
N ALA A 114 -5.28 15.04 -5.17
CA ALA A 114 -5.11 13.80 -5.92
C ALA A 114 -6.45 13.04 -6.07
N ILE A 115 -7.23 12.93 -4.99
CA ILE A 115 -8.57 12.31 -5.00
C ILE A 115 -9.53 13.08 -5.92
N LYS A 116 -9.55 14.41 -5.84
CA LYS A 116 -10.43 15.27 -6.69
C LYS A 116 -10.18 15.07 -8.16
N ASN A 117 -8.95 14.83 -8.57
CA ASN A 117 -8.52 14.70 -9.97
C ASN A 117 -8.43 13.24 -10.46
N ALA A 118 -8.63 12.25 -9.60
CA ALA A 118 -8.53 10.84 -9.97
C ALA A 118 -9.62 10.44 -10.98
N THR A 119 -9.22 9.76 -12.05
CA THR A 119 -10.12 9.23 -13.10
C THR A 119 -10.19 7.71 -12.96
N VAL A 120 -10.92 7.27 -11.94
CA VAL A 120 -11.01 5.86 -11.51
C VAL A 120 -12.42 5.55 -11.00
N ASP A 121 -12.79 4.28 -10.91
CA ASP A 121 -14.10 3.85 -10.42
C ASP A 121 -14.13 3.71 -8.87
N GLY A 122 -12.98 3.49 -8.27
CA GLY A 122 -12.83 3.41 -6.82
C GLY A 122 -11.36 3.53 -6.42
N ILE A 123 -11.10 3.74 -5.14
CA ILE A 123 -9.75 3.98 -4.61
C ILE A 123 -9.43 2.99 -3.48
N ILE A 124 -8.24 2.40 -3.54
CA ILE A 124 -7.61 1.74 -2.40
C ILE A 124 -6.52 2.68 -1.90
N GLY A 125 -6.67 3.18 -0.66
CA GLY A 125 -5.67 4.00 -0.01
C GLY A 125 -4.82 3.19 0.95
N MET A 126 -3.54 3.52 1.09
CA MET A 126 -2.66 2.86 2.03
C MET A 126 -2.06 3.89 3.00
N GLY A 127 -2.18 3.64 4.30
CA GLY A 127 -1.57 4.48 5.34
C GLY A 127 -2.03 5.94 5.29
N LEU A 128 -3.31 6.20 5.00
CA LEU A 128 -3.86 7.55 4.86
C LEU A 128 -4.31 8.11 6.21
N GLU A 129 -4.07 9.40 6.41
CA GLU A 129 -4.74 10.19 7.43
C GLU A 129 -6.06 10.75 6.88
N PHE A 130 -7.14 10.53 7.61
CA PHE A 130 -8.47 11.02 7.26
C PHE A 130 -8.76 12.40 7.86
N GLY A 131 -7.92 13.40 7.60
CA GLY A 131 -8.26 14.78 7.90
C GLY A 131 -9.51 15.23 7.13
N SER A 132 -10.10 16.34 7.59
CA SER A 132 -11.37 16.87 7.04
C SER A 132 -11.36 17.07 5.52
N GLU A 133 -10.25 17.48 4.94
CA GLU A 133 -10.10 17.70 3.50
C GLU A 133 -10.14 16.40 2.69
N VAL A 134 -9.53 15.32 3.21
CA VAL A 134 -9.52 14.00 2.57
C VAL A 134 -10.93 13.41 2.62
N GLN A 135 -11.59 13.45 3.78
CA GLN A 135 -12.98 13.01 3.93
C GLN A 135 -13.92 13.75 3.00
N GLU A 136 -13.79 15.08 2.91
CA GLU A 136 -14.62 15.92 2.05
C GLU A 136 -14.37 15.60 0.56
N ALA A 137 -13.13 15.34 0.16
CA ALA A 137 -12.80 14.96 -1.21
C ALA A 137 -13.50 13.66 -1.62
N PHE A 138 -13.47 12.61 -0.77
CA PHE A 138 -14.19 11.36 -1.01
C PHE A 138 -15.70 11.57 -1.08
N LYS A 139 -16.29 12.32 -0.13
CA LYS A 139 -17.73 12.63 -0.13
C LYS A 139 -18.18 13.32 -1.40
N ARG A 140 -17.47 14.38 -1.83
CA ARG A 140 -17.80 15.14 -3.04
C ARG A 140 -17.70 14.30 -4.30
N ARG A 141 -16.68 13.46 -4.39
CA ARG A 141 -16.47 12.60 -5.55
C ARG A 141 -17.40 11.38 -5.57
N LYS A 142 -18.01 11.02 -4.44
CA LYS A 142 -18.81 9.80 -4.26
C LYS A 142 -18.06 8.55 -4.75
N LEU A 143 -16.75 8.56 -4.61
CA LEU A 143 -15.90 7.43 -4.97
C LEU A 143 -15.93 6.38 -3.86
N PRO A 144 -16.25 5.13 -4.17
CA PRO A 144 -16.01 4.02 -3.26
C PRO A 144 -14.54 3.94 -2.88
N PHE A 145 -14.26 3.67 -1.62
CA PHE A 145 -12.89 3.51 -1.18
C PHE A 145 -12.75 2.46 -0.07
N VAL A 146 -11.58 1.82 -0.05
CA VAL A 146 -11.13 0.91 0.99
C VAL A 146 -9.73 1.34 1.41
N CYS A 147 -9.43 1.32 2.69
CA CYS A 147 -8.11 1.65 3.18
C CYS A 147 -7.35 0.42 3.64
N ILE A 148 -6.05 0.44 3.45
CA ILE A 148 -5.12 -0.49 4.07
C ILE A 148 -4.44 0.25 5.20
N ASP A 149 -4.47 -0.37 6.40
CA ASP A 149 -3.88 0.15 7.63
C ASP A 149 -4.46 1.52 8.06
N ALA A 150 -5.77 1.76 7.86
CA ALA A 150 -6.50 2.81 8.55
C ALA A 150 -6.80 2.34 9.98
N ILE A 151 -6.28 3.06 10.96
CA ILE A 151 -6.39 2.72 12.37
C ILE A 151 -7.20 3.83 13.06
N ASP A 152 -8.08 3.42 13.99
CA ASP A 152 -8.93 4.30 14.80
C ASP A 152 -9.95 5.16 14.00
N GLU A 153 -10.34 4.74 12.78
CA GLU A 153 -11.32 5.41 11.92
C GLU A 153 -12.63 4.61 11.85
N GLU A 154 -13.59 4.89 12.73
CA GLU A 154 -14.84 4.12 12.90
C GLU A 154 -15.70 3.97 11.64
N ASN A 155 -15.57 4.88 10.67
CA ASN A 155 -16.41 4.91 9.47
C ASN A 155 -15.68 4.54 8.19
N VAL A 156 -14.43 4.08 8.27
CA VAL A 156 -13.62 3.71 7.12
C VAL A 156 -13.61 2.19 6.94
N ILE A 157 -13.90 1.74 5.72
CA ILE A 157 -13.73 0.34 5.36
C ILE A 157 -12.23 0.07 5.24
N SER A 158 -11.71 -0.84 6.06
CA SER A 158 -10.28 -1.05 6.20
C SER A 158 -9.88 -2.52 6.20
N VAL A 159 -8.70 -2.79 5.65
CA VAL A 159 -7.99 -4.06 5.78
C VAL A 159 -6.67 -3.80 6.50
N SER A 160 -6.42 -4.50 7.59
CA SER A 160 -5.21 -4.31 8.41
C SER A 160 -4.78 -5.63 9.05
N ILE A 161 -3.67 -5.60 9.77
CA ILE A 161 -3.36 -6.56 10.82
C ILE A 161 -3.68 -5.92 12.17
N ASP A 162 -3.68 -6.70 13.25
CA ASP A 162 -3.58 -6.12 14.60
C ASP A 162 -2.16 -5.60 14.82
N ASN A 163 -1.93 -4.34 14.45
CA ASN A 163 -0.61 -3.70 14.53
C ASN A 163 -0.09 -3.61 15.97
N LYS A 164 -1.00 -3.47 16.95
CA LYS A 164 -0.62 -3.42 18.36
C LYS A 164 -0.11 -4.79 18.84
N GLU A 165 -0.89 -5.84 18.58
CA GLU A 165 -0.50 -7.20 18.97
C GLU A 165 0.73 -7.68 18.22
N ALA A 166 0.88 -7.35 16.93
CA ALA A 166 2.06 -7.67 16.14
C ALA A 166 3.33 -7.03 16.71
N ALA A 167 3.29 -5.75 17.07
CA ALA A 167 4.40 -5.05 17.70
C ALA A 167 4.68 -5.58 19.11
N LYS A 168 3.63 -5.86 19.88
CA LYS A 168 3.76 -6.52 21.18
C LYS A 168 4.50 -7.86 21.05
N ARG A 169 4.13 -8.67 20.05
CA ARG A 169 4.81 -9.93 19.75
C ARG A 169 6.28 -9.72 19.42
N GLN A 170 6.62 -8.77 18.57
CA GLN A 170 8.00 -8.45 18.18
C GLN A 170 8.86 -8.06 19.39
N MET A 171 8.39 -7.15 20.24
CA MET A 171 9.08 -6.74 21.46
C MET A 171 9.22 -7.91 22.45
N THR A 172 8.17 -8.70 22.63
CA THR A 172 8.16 -9.88 23.51
C THR A 172 9.25 -10.89 23.12
N GLU A 173 9.46 -11.10 21.81
CA GLU A 173 10.51 -12.03 21.36
C GLU A 173 11.93 -11.54 21.71
N ALA A 174 12.19 -10.24 21.64
CA ALA A 174 13.45 -9.66 22.10
C ALA A 174 13.61 -9.78 23.62
N LEU A 175 12.55 -9.48 24.38
CA LEU A 175 12.58 -9.54 25.85
C LEU A 175 12.76 -10.97 26.38
N LYS A 176 12.14 -11.98 25.76
CA LYS A 176 12.30 -13.40 26.09
C LYS A 176 13.75 -13.87 25.92
N ARG A 177 14.48 -13.31 24.94
CA ARG A 177 15.88 -13.61 24.66
C ARG A 177 16.86 -12.76 25.47
N GLY A 178 16.40 -12.17 26.58
CA GLY A 178 17.22 -11.45 27.55
C GLY A 178 17.53 -10.00 27.22
N HIS A 179 17.10 -9.47 26.06
CA HIS A 179 17.35 -8.07 25.70
C HIS A 179 16.62 -7.12 26.64
N ARG A 180 17.34 -6.10 27.13
CA ARG A 180 16.77 -5.07 28.02
C ARG A 180 17.13 -3.65 27.56
N LYS A 181 18.24 -3.50 26.84
CA LYS A 181 18.67 -2.24 26.23
C LYS A 181 18.26 -2.24 24.75
N ILE A 182 17.04 -1.81 24.51
CA ILE A 182 16.39 -1.89 23.21
C ILE A 182 16.19 -0.48 22.65
N ALA A 183 16.52 -0.30 21.35
CA ALA A 183 16.20 0.88 20.58
C ALA A 183 15.13 0.55 19.52
N VAL A 184 14.21 1.48 19.24
CA VAL A 184 13.16 1.29 18.24
C VAL A 184 13.32 2.30 17.11
N ILE A 185 13.54 1.83 15.90
CA ILE A 185 13.45 2.64 14.68
C ILE A 185 11.99 2.68 14.26
N SER A 186 11.34 3.83 14.44
CA SER A 186 9.91 3.98 14.21
C SER A 186 9.60 4.64 12.87
N LEU A 187 8.38 4.45 12.41
CA LEU A 187 7.81 5.26 11.34
C LEU A 187 7.58 6.68 11.86
N PRO A 188 7.68 7.71 10.99
CA PRO A 188 7.46 9.08 11.40
C PRO A 188 5.98 9.30 11.75
N GLY A 189 5.73 10.07 12.81
CA GLY A 189 4.38 10.56 13.14
C GLY A 189 4.07 11.89 12.44
N ALA A 190 2.82 12.37 12.55
CA ALA A 190 2.36 13.62 11.92
C ALA A 190 3.24 14.83 12.22
N ALA A 191 3.73 14.96 13.45
CA ALA A 191 4.59 16.07 13.86
C ALA A 191 5.96 16.09 13.18
N TYR A 192 6.49 14.94 12.80
CA TYR A 192 7.79 14.83 12.10
C TYR A 192 7.72 15.29 10.64
N LEU A 193 6.54 15.24 10.05
CA LEU A 193 6.31 15.50 8.65
C LEU A 193 5.86 16.93 8.35
N SER A 194 5.50 17.70 9.40
CA SER A 194 5.06 19.10 9.27
C SER A 194 6.18 20.05 8.83
N ASP A 195 7.44 19.70 9.03
CA ASP A 195 8.59 20.54 8.67
C ASP A 195 9.17 20.25 7.27
N ASN A 196 8.74 19.18 6.62
CA ASN A 196 9.24 18.80 5.30
C ASN A 196 8.06 18.38 4.41
N ASP A 197 7.47 19.23 3.65
CA ASP A 197 6.54 19.06 2.50
C ASP A 197 6.09 17.61 2.10
N SER A 198 6.28 16.62 2.96
CA SER A 198 5.90 15.23 2.75
C SER A 198 4.61 14.91 3.47
N PRO A 199 3.58 14.42 2.77
CA PRO A 199 2.33 13.99 3.41
C PRO A 199 2.59 12.87 4.42
N ALA A 200 1.90 12.95 5.54
CA ALA A 200 2.07 12.09 6.70
C ALA A 200 1.83 10.61 6.37
N VAL A 201 2.76 9.75 6.79
CA VAL A 201 2.43 8.34 7.05
C VAL A 201 1.47 8.32 8.24
N ALA A 202 0.37 7.55 8.12
CA ALA A 202 -0.70 7.53 9.12
C ALA A 202 -0.15 7.41 10.54
N PRO A 203 -0.36 8.40 11.43
CA PRO A 203 0.09 8.33 12.82
C PRO A 203 -0.47 7.11 13.54
N GLY A 204 -1.59 6.58 13.08
CA GLY A 204 -2.26 5.41 13.61
C GLY A 204 -1.37 4.17 13.71
N VAL A 205 -0.64 3.78 12.64
CA VAL A 205 0.20 2.57 12.62
C VAL A 205 1.35 2.68 13.60
N ALA A 206 2.13 3.77 13.55
CA ALA A 206 3.25 3.99 14.45
C ALA A 206 2.80 4.05 15.92
N SER A 207 1.69 4.73 16.19
CA SER A 207 1.09 4.83 17.52
C SER A 207 0.61 3.46 18.03
N ALA A 208 -0.09 2.69 17.21
CA ALA A 208 -0.54 1.35 17.57
C ALA A 208 0.63 0.42 17.89
N ARG A 209 1.69 0.42 17.06
CA ARG A 209 2.91 -0.36 17.31
C ARG A 209 3.62 0.07 18.58
N ASN A 210 3.76 1.37 18.82
CA ASN A 210 4.35 1.89 20.06
C ASN A 210 3.56 1.45 21.30
N ARG A 211 2.21 1.45 21.25
CA ARG A 211 1.38 0.91 22.34
C ARG A 211 1.68 -0.57 22.59
N GLY A 212 1.82 -1.37 21.52
CA GLY A 212 2.18 -2.78 21.64
C GLY A 212 3.56 -3.01 22.28
N TYR A 213 4.56 -2.23 21.89
CA TYR A 213 5.88 -2.27 22.52
C TYR A 213 5.83 -1.91 24.01
N GLN A 214 5.08 -0.87 24.34
CA GLN A 214 4.93 -0.44 25.72
C GLN A 214 4.26 -1.52 26.57
N GLU A 215 3.17 -2.13 26.12
CA GLU A 215 2.51 -3.23 26.81
C GLU A 215 3.45 -4.41 27.07
N ALA A 216 4.27 -4.79 26.07
CA ALA A 216 5.23 -5.87 26.24
C ALA A 216 6.28 -5.53 27.33
N VAL A 217 6.81 -4.30 27.34
CA VAL A 217 7.78 -3.84 28.33
C VAL A 217 7.17 -3.85 29.74
N GLU A 218 5.93 -3.40 29.90
CA GLU A 218 5.19 -3.41 31.16
C GLU A 218 4.94 -4.84 31.68
N GLU A 219 4.52 -5.77 30.81
CA GLU A 219 4.31 -7.19 31.17
C GLU A 219 5.59 -7.89 31.66
N PHE A 220 6.75 -7.48 31.16
CA PHE A 220 8.04 -7.96 31.62
C PHE A 220 8.56 -7.23 32.88
N GLY A 221 7.79 -6.29 33.45
CA GLY A 221 8.15 -5.53 34.64
C GLY A 221 9.36 -4.62 34.45
N ILE A 222 9.59 -4.16 33.21
CA ILE A 222 10.73 -3.31 32.88
C ILE A 222 10.33 -1.85 33.03
N ASN A 223 10.99 -1.14 33.94
CA ASN A 223 10.69 0.28 34.23
C ASN A 223 11.47 1.27 33.34
N THR A 224 12.40 0.79 32.52
CA THR A 224 13.20 1.64 31.64
C THR A 224 12.50 1.73 30.29
N PRO A 225 12.02 2.93 29.87
CA PRO A 225 11.40 3.10 28.57
C PRO A 225 12.43 2.87 27.44
N PHE A 226 12.01 2.21 26.38
CA PHE A 226 12.79 2.16 25.14
C PHE A 226 12.76 3.54 24.45
N LYS A 227 13.84 3.87 23.75
CA LYS A 227 13.91 5.12 22.96
C LYS A 227 13.49 4.86 21.54
N THR A 228 12.69 5.77 20.96
CA THR A 228 12.25 5.72 19.57
C THR A 228 13.00 6.71 18.70
N TYR A 229 13.31 6.29 17.47
CA TYR A 229 14.03 7.08 16.47
C TYR A 229 13.17 7.13 15.20
N PRO A 230 12.31 8.17 15.05
CA PRO A 230 11.44 8.30 13.89
C PRO A 230 12.25 8.67 12.65
N VAL A 231 12.06 7.89 11.57
CA VAL A 231 12.68 8.09 10.25
C VAL A 231 11.76 7.51 9.18
N LEU A 232 11.97 7.91 7.92
CA LEU A 232 11.25 7.33 6.79
C LEU A 232 11.53 5.84 6.66
N ALA A 233 10.58 5.10 6.09
CA ALA A 233 10.75 3.68 5.75
C ALA A 233 11.59 3.55 4.47
N THR A 234 12.89 3.82 4.58
CA THR A 234 13.90 3.73 3.52
C THR A 234 15.19 3.15 4.10
N ILE A 235 16.11 2.74 3.21
CA ILE A 235 17.46 2.28 3.61
C ILE A 235 18.19 3.43 4.31
N GLU A 236 18.18 4.62 3.73
CA GLU A 236 18.84 5.82 4.26
C GLU A 236 18.26 6.19 5.64
N GLY A 237 16.93 6.00 5.83
CA GLY A 237 16.28 6.21 7.14
C GLY A 237 16.80 5.23 8.19
N GLY A 238 16.94 3.96 7.84
CA GLY A 238 17.54 2.95 8.73
C GLY A 238 18.97 3.31 9.14
N GLU A 239 19.79 3.70 8.18
CA GLU A 239 21.16 4.17 8.39
C GLU A 239 21.21 5.41 9.31
N GLU A 240 20.39 6.43 9.03
CA GLU A 240 20.30 7.65 9.84
C GLU A 240 19.92 7.33 11.30
N ALA A 241 18.93 6.46 11.49
CA ALA A 241 18.50 6.07 12.82
C ALA A 241 19.63 5.38 13.60
N VAL A 242 20.38 4.47 12.97
CA VAL A 242 21.48 3.78 13.64
C VAL A 242 22.58 4.75 14.04
N LYS A 243 22.95 5.74 13.23
CA LYS A 243 23.91 6.80 13.60
C LYS A 243 23.49 7.51 14.88
N ARG A 244 22.20 7.85 15.01
CA ARG A 244 21.64 8.48 16.21
C ARG A 244 21.61 7.53 17.40
N ILE A 245 21.26 6.25 17.20
CA ILE A 245 21.24 5.23 18.23
C ILE A 245 22.66 5.04 18.81
N LEU A 246 23.66 4.90 17.97
CA LEU A 246 25.05 4.70 18.40
C LEU A 246 25.61 5.91 19.16
N SER A 247 25.19 7.14 18.81
CA SER A 247 25.57 8.34 19.56
C SER A 247 24.98 8.40 20.97
N ASP A 248 23.79 7.78 21.16
CA ASP A 248 23.14 7.65 22.47
C ASP A 248 23.67 6.45 23.28
N GLY A 249 24.35 5.56 22.64
CA GLY A 249 25.01 4.38 23.23
C GLY A 249 24.50 3.05 22.65
N MET A 250 25.39 2.06 22.57
CA MET A 250 25.13 0.77 21.98
C MET A 250 23.96 0.03 22.64
N PRO A 251 22.89 -0.31 21.90
CA PRO A 251 21.84 -1.20 22.39
C PRO A 251 22.27 -2.68 22.26
N THR A 252 21.51 -3.58 22.87
CA THR A 252 21.64 -5.03 22.60
C THR A 252 20.73 -5.50 21.47
N CYS A 253 19.65 -4.75 21.21
CA CYS A 253 18.71 -5.05 20.13
C CYS A 253 18.14 -3.74 19.53
N ILE A 254 18.01 -3.73 18.22
CA ILE A 254 17.32 -2.71 17.47
C ILE A 254 16.05 -3.35 16.87
N ILE A 255 14.89 -2.80 17.19
CA ILE A 255 13.60 -3.18 16.62
C ILE A 255 13.23 -2.12 15.58
N THR A 256 12.82 -2.52 14.38
CA THR A 256 12.36 -1.60 13.36
C THR A 256 10.89 -1.80 13.03
N MET A 257 10.23 -0.75 12.59
CA MET A 257 8.83 -0.80 12.14
C MET A 257 8.69 -1.12 10.66
N SER A 258 9.80 -1.45 9.96
CA SER A 258 9.79 -1.83 8.55
C SER A 258 11.06 -2.62 8.23
N ASP A 259 10.96 -3.63 7.37
CA ASP A 259 12.11 -4.43 6.92
C ASP A 259 13.14 -3.60 6.14
N ILE A 260 12.69 -2.59 5.39
CA ILE A 260 13.61 -1.72 4.65
C ILE A 260 14.46 -0.84 5.60
N GLN A 261 13.90 -0.46 6.76
CA GLN A 261 14.68 0.19 7.83
C GLN A 261 15.67 -0.79 8.46
N ALA A 262 15.28 -2.07 8.65
CA ALA A 262 16.17 -3.10 9.17
C ALA A 262 17.33 -3.36 8.20
N LEU A 263 17.06 -3.40 6.89
CA LEU A 263 18.10 -3.53 5.86
C LEU A 263 19.12 -2.40 5.98
N GLY A 264 18.69 -1.14 5.98
CA GLY A 264 19.60 0.00 6.13
C GLY A 264 20.36 0.01 7.44
N ALA A 265 19.70 -0.43 8.53
CA ALA A 265 20.35 -0.55 9.84
C ALA A 265 21.45 -1.61 9.82
N ILE A 266 21.20 -2.81 9.27
CA ILE A 266 22.17 -3.91 9.20
C ILE A 266 23.34 -3.54 8.28
N GLU A 267 23.06 -2.98 7.10
CA GLU A 267 24.11 -2.55 6.15
C GLU A 267 25.05 -1.53 6.80
N TYR A 268 24.51 -0.56 7.53
CA TYR A 268 25.34 0.45 8.19
C TYR A 268 26.15 -0.16 9.35
N LEU A 269 25.54 -0.99 10.21
CA LEU A 269 26.22 -1.66 11.33
C LEU A 269 27.40 -2.52 10.84
N GLU A 270 27.15 -3.42 9.90
CA GLU A 270 28.17 -4.29 9.33
C GLU A 270 29.28 -3.46 8.63
N GLY A 271 28.93 -2.37 7.96
CA GLY A 271 29.88 -1.43 7.36
C GLY A 271 30.78 -0.72 8.40
N GLN A 272 30.34 -0.60 9.67
CA GLN A 272 31.13 -0.08 10.78
C GLN A 272 31.89 -1.20 11.55
N GLY A 273 31.82 -2.45 11.09
CA GLY A 273 32.41 -3.60 11.76
C GLY A 273 31.64 -4.08 12.98
N ILE A 274 30.39 -3.64 13.17
CA ILE A 274 29.49 -4.08 14.23
C ILE A 274 28.66 -5.25 13.70
N ARG A 275 28.86 -6.43 14.26
CA ARG A 275 28.28 -7.68 13.74
C ARG A 275 26.83 -7.86 14.19
N VAL A 276 25.97 -8.26 13.27
CA VAL A 276 24.59 -8.64 13.55
C VAL A 276 24.48 -10.16 13.38
N PRO A 277 24.00 -10.94 14.38
CA PRO A 277 23.48 -10.51 15.70
C PRO A 277 24.50 -10.47 16.82
N GLU A 278 25.81 -10.76 16.57
CA GLU A 278 26.80 -11.02 17.61
C GLU A 278 26.98 -9.84 18.57
N ASP A 279 27.08 -8.62 18.07
CA ASP A 279 27.30 -7.41 18.85
C ASP A 279 25.97 -6.65 19.11
N VAL A 280 25.01 -6.70 18.15
CA VAL A 280 23.68 -6.13 18.28
C VAL A 280 22.69 -6.94 17.45
N SER A 281 21.53 -7.28 18.03
CA SER A 281 20.42 -7.91 17.28
C SER A 281 19.60 -6.88 16.52
N VAL A 282 19.03 -7.28 15.37
CA VAL A 282 18.12 -6.43 14.58
C VAL A 282 16.88 -7.21 14.19
N MET A 283 15.71 -6.60 14.35
CA MET A 283 14.42 -7.19 13.97
C MET A 283 13.68 -6.27 13.01
N GLY A 284 13.10 -6.87 11.99
CA GLY A 284 12.26 -6.19 10.96
C GLY A 284 10.78 -6.26 11.24
N PHE A 285 10.01 -5.63 10.35
CA PHE A 285 8.57 -5.68 10.28
C PHE A 285 8.18 -5.52 8.80
N ASP A 286 7.45 -6.41 8.21
CA ASP A 286 6.81 -6.49 6.90
C ASP A 286 6.79 -7.92 6.38
N GLY A 287 7.82 -8.75 6.70
CA GLY A 287 7.99 -10.11 6.19
C GLY A 287 8.41 -10.16 4.71
N ILE A 288 9.10 -9.10 4.24
CA ILE A 288 9.48 -8.96 2.82
C ILE A 288 10.90 -9.47 2.56
N TYR A 289 11.83 -9.13 3.44
CA TYR A 289 13.21 -9.54 3.30
C TYR A 289 13.50 -10.81 4.11
N HIS A 290 13.37 -11.96 3.46
CA HIS A 290 13.73 -13.22 4.10
C HIS A 290 15.23 -13.32 4.39
N THR A 291 16.08 -12.66 3.57
CA THR A 291 17.54 -12.70 3.74
C THR A 291 18.13 -11.30 3.54
N VAL A 292 18.90 -10.83 4.54
CA VAL A 292 19.64 -9.57 4.53
C VAL A 292 21.10 -9.87 4.82
N MET A 293 22.02 -9.43 3.96
CA MET A 293 23.47 -9.68 4.10
C MET A 293 23.82 -11.16 4.35
N GLY A 294 23.07 -12.09 3.73
CA GLY A 294 23.26 -13.53 3.88
C GLY A 294 22.70 -14.15 5.15
N LYS A 295 21.95 -13.41 5.96
CA LYS A 295 21.29 -13.88 7.21
C LYS A 295 19.78 -13.76 7.07
N ASN A 296 19.04 -14.71 7.61
CA ASN A 296 17.58 -14.65 7.67
C ASN A 296 17.15 -13.57 8.67
N LEU A 297 16.36 -12.61 8.22
CA LEU A 297 15.87 -11.52 9.06
C LEU A 297 14.74 -12.02 9.99
N CYS A 298 14.88 -11.80 11.30
CA CYS A 298 13.75 -11.92 12.22
C CYS A 298 12.77 -10.78 11.95
N SER A 299 11.53 -11.10 11.57
CA SER A 299 10.54 -10.09 11.18
C SER A 299 9.12 -10.47 11.58
N ILE A 300 8.22 -9.51 11.57
CA ILE A 300 6.77 -9.73 11.53
C ILE A 300 6.33 -9.73 10.07
N ASP A 301 5.82 -10.85 9.58
CA ASP A 301 5.13 -10.88 8.29
C ASP A 301 3.71 -10.34 8.45
N GLN A 302 3.46 -9.18 7.87
CA GLN A 302 2.16 -8.52 7.87
C GLN A 302 1.32 -8.82 6.62
N ARG A 303 1.77 -9.75 5.77
CA ARG A 303 1.07 -10.27 4.60
C ARG A 303 0.55 -9.18 3.66
N GLY A 304 1.46 -8.36 3.15
CA GLY A 304 1.15 -7.23 2.28
C GLY A 304 0.32 -7.62 1.07
N HIS A 305 0.70 -8.70 0.38
CA HIS A 305 -0.05 -9.24 -0.76
C HIS A 305 -1.50 -9.59 -0.40
N GLU A 306 -1.72 -10.27 0.72
CA GLU A 306 -3.07 -10.65 1.16
C GLU A 306 -3.91 -9.43 1.56
N LYS A 307 -3.30 -8.41 2.19
CA LYS A 307 -3.97 -7.14 2.47
C LYS A 307 -4.42 -6.46 1.18
N GLY A 308 -3.53 -6.35 0.19
CA GLY A 308 -3.85 -5.77 -1.11
C GLY A 308 -4.97 -6.51 -1.84
N LYS A 309 -4.88 -7.84 -1.87
CA LYS A 309 -5.90 -8.72 -2.46
C LYS A 309 -7.26 -8.51 -1.78
N LYS A 310 -7.31 -8.58 -0.46
CA LYS A 310 -8.56 -8.43 0.30
C LYS A 310 -9.17 -7.05 0.12
N ALA A 311 -8.36 -5.99 0.11
CA ALA A 311 -8.85 -4.62 -0.12
C ALA A 311 -9.48 -4.47 -1.52
N ALA A 312 -8.87 -5.06 -2.55
CA ALA A 312 -9.44 -5.05 -3.89
C ALA A 312 -10.74 -5.86 -3.98
N GLU A 313 -10.81 -7.06 -3.38
CA GLU A 313 -12.03 -7.85 -3.32
C GLU A 313 -13.17 -7.06 -2.66
N MET A 314 -12.92 -6.42 -1.51
CA MET A 314 -13.92 -5.59 -0.83
C MET A 314 -14.36 -4.41 -1.68
N LEU A 315 -13.44 -3.73 -2.35
CA LEU A 315 -13.78 -2.61 -3.22
C LEU A 315 -14.63 -3.05 -4.42
N PHE A 316 -14.35 -4.22 -5.02
CA PHE A 316 -15.19 -4.75 -6.10
C PHE A 316 -16.59 -5.13 -5.63
N GLU A 317 -16.76 -5.64 -4.41
CA GLU A 317 -18.10 -5.87 -3.85
C GLU A 317 -18.88 -4.55 -3.70
N ILE A 318 -18.22 -3.50 -3.20
CA ILE A 318 -18.85 -2.17 -3.11
C ILE A 318 -19.22 -1.62 -4.51
N LEU A 319 -18.36 -1.82 -5.52
CA LEU A 319 -18.64 -1.41 -6.91
C LEU A 319 -19.82 -2.17 -7.55
N LYS A 320 -20.12 -3.38 -7.05
CA LYS A 320 -21.34 -4.16 -7.43
C LYS A 320 -22.59 -3.70 -6.68
N GLY A 321 -22.47 -2.82 -5.68
CA GLY A 321 -23.56 -2.34 -4.84
C GLY A 321 -23.77 -3.17 -3.57
N ASN A 322 -22.83 -4.05 -3.22
CA ASN A 322 -22.87 -4.82 -1.98
C ASN A 322 -22.17 -4.04 -0.86
N GLU A 323 -22.78 -3.96 0.32
CA GLU A 323 -22.09 -3.45 1.50
C GLU A 323 -21.27 -4.58 2.15
N PRO A 324 -20.02 -4.33 2.59
CA PRO A 324 -19.24 -5.33 3.29
C PRO A 324 -19.87 -5.65 4.65
N GLU A 325 -19.94 -6.94 5.00
CA GLU A 325 -20.47 -7.40 6.29
C GLU A 325 -19.75 -6.79 7.49
N ASN A 326 -18.42 -6.61 7.35
CA ASN A 326 -17.59 -5.97 8.35
C ASN A 326 -16.81 -4.82 7.72
N LYS A 327 -16.82 -3.66 8.37
CA LYS A 327 -16.02 -2.50 7.91
C LYS A 327 -14.52 -2.73 8.06
N ILE A 328 -14.10 -3.51 9.05
CA ILE A 328 -12.70 -3.81 9.33
C ILE A 328 -12.44 -5.30 9.08
N SER A 329 -11.48 -5.61 8.23
CA SER A 329 -10.98 -6.97 7.97
C SER A 329 -9.56 -7.08 8.49
N LEU A 330 -9.35 -7.93 9.49
CA LEU A 330 -8.02 -8.22 10.04
C LEU A 330 -7.42 -9.44 9.34
N ILE A 331 -6.24 -9.28 8.77
CA ILE A 331 -5.42 -10.36 8.22
C ILE A 331 -4.52 -10.88 9.36
N PRO A 332 -4.39 -12.20 9.55
CA PRO A 332 -3.45 -12.72 10.54
C PRO A 332 -2.01 -12.41 10.15
N PHE A 333 -1.21 -11.98 11.12
CA PHE A 333 0.24 -11.81 10.96
C PHE A 333 0.99 -13.05 11.48
N THR A 334 2.27 -13.23 11.10
CA THR A 334 3.16 -14.24 11.64
C THR A 334 4.48 -13.61 12.11
N PHE A 335 5.11 -14.25 13.08
CA PHE A 335 6.48 -13.93 13.47
C PHE A 335 7.41 -14.89 12.72
N GLU A 336 8.27 -14.34 11.88
CA GLU A 336 9.28 -15.06 11.13
C GLU A 336 10.58 -15.12 11.96
N GLU A 337 10.95 -16.32 12.41
CA GLU A 337 12.23 -16.52 13.05
C GLU A 337 13.37 -16.43 12.05
N GLY A 338 14.49 -15.86 12.47
CA GLY A 338 15.68 -15.68 11.64
C GLY A 338 16.95 -15.67 12.46
N GLU A 339 18.04 -15.31 11.82
CA GLU A 339 19.40 -15.34 12.38
C GLU A 339 19.84 -13.98 12.96
N THR A 340 19.04 -12.92 12.78
CA THR A 340 19.41 -11.56 13.19
C THR A 340 19.02 -11.22 14.63
N LEU A 341 18.42 -12.17 15.37
CA LEU A 341 18.06 -12.03 16.78
C LEU A 341 18.76 -13.10 17.60
N LYS A 342 19.70 -12.70 18.45
CA LYS A 342 20.48 -13.58 19.34
C LYS A 342 19.79 -13.76 20.69
N ASP A 343 19.98 -14.93 21.31
CA ASP A 343 19.66 -15.18 22.71
C ASP A 343 20.83 -14.75 23.57
N ILE A 344 20.58 -13.89 24.56
CA ILE A 344 21.57 -13.37 25.54
C ILE A 344 21.09 -13.57 26.99
N SER A 345 20.03 -14.40 27.19
CA SER A 345 19.45 -14.70 28.51
C SER A 345 20.37 -15.49 29.40
#